data_8460cc24d50a8ee8ad580a9b2fef0217
#
_entry.id   8460cc24d50a8ee8ad580a9b2fef0217
#
_cell.length_a   1.000
_cell.length_b   1.000
_cell.length_c   1.000
_cell.angle_alpha   90.00
_cell.angle_beta   90.00
_cell.angle_gamma   90.00
#
_symmetry.space_group_name_H-M   'P 1'
#
loop_
_entity.id
_entity.type
_entity.pdbx_description
1 polymer ?
#
loop_
_entity_poly.entity_id
_entity_poly.type
_entity_poly.pdbx_seq_one_letter_code
_entity_poly.pdbx_strand_id
1 'polypeptide(L)'
;LEEAELGFRPHQRPSIPVLLACHSGPKRARQYRRAAEHADGMISITDSPDEFGNVRKRVLEEVTGRGRDPSRFQAVYYMTVNVNHDTAKARGEADRWIKAYYGLNFWGDRWGPFGPPNAVAARVREYVDAGASEVILRFASFDQEAQLRLLASEILPALRR
;
A
#
# COMPACT_ATOMS: atom_id res chain seq x y z
N LEU A 1 14.73 -16.29 19.67
CA LEU A 1 15.37 -15.22 20.42
C LEU A 1 14.87 -15.32 21.86
N GLU A 2 15.69 -15.83 22.74
CA GLU A 2 15.45 -15.79 24.17
C GLU A 2 15.98 -14.42 24.66
N GLU A 3 15.14 -13.69 25.40
CA GLU A 3 15.51 -12.42 26.05
C GLU A 3 15.95 -11.27 25.11
N ALA A 4 15.28 -11.08 23.96
CA ALA A 4 15.51 -9.91 23.14
C ALA A 4 14.83 -8.67 23.75
N GLU A 5 15.62 -7.70 24.21
CA GLU A 5 15.15 -6.43 24.75
C GLU A 5 15.42 -5.29 23.76
N LEU A 6 14.41 -4.44 23.51
CA LEU A 6 14.59 -3.20 22.77
C LEU A 6 15.05 -2.09 23.72
N GLY A 7 16.17 -1.47 23.42
CA GLY A 7 16.74 -0.37 24.23
C GLY A 7 15.92 0.93 24.23
N PHE A 8 14.77 0.96 23.56
CA PHE A 8 13.86 2.12 23.53
C PHE A 8 12.40 1.66 23.61
N ARG A 9 11.54 2.57 24.08
CA ARG A 9 10.08 2.36 24.11
C ARG A 9 9.40 3.27 23.09
N PRO A 10 8.35 2.80 22.39
CA PRO A 10 7.58 3.65 21.50
C PRO A 10 6.93 4.82 22.24
N HIS A 11 6.78 5.95 21.55
CA HIS A 11 5.99 7.07 22.07
C HIS A 11 4.49 6.77 22.04
N GLN A 12 4.04 6.01 21.02
CA GLN A 12 2.64 5.62 20.87
C GLN A 12 2.15 4.75 22.03
N ARG A 13 0.88 4.95 22.39
CA ARG A 13 0.22 4.19 23.47
C ARG A 13 -1.07 3.55 22.95
N PRO A 14 -1.35 2.29 23.28
CA PRO A 14 -0.56 1.39 24.13
C PRO A 14 0.70 0.83 23.42
N SER A 15 0.75 0.85 22.07
CA SER A 15 1.84 0.32 21.23
C SER A 15 1.90 1.02 19.88
N ILE A 16 2.93 0.75 19.10
CA ILE A 16 2.97 1.10 17.67
C ILE A 16 1.92 0.24 16.95
N PRO A 17 1.08 0.81 16.07
CA PRO A 17 0.15 0.02 15.26
C PRO A 17 0.90 -0.98 14.37
N VAL A 18 0.41 -2.22 14.33
CA VAL A 18 0.99 -3.30 13.55
C VAL A 18 0.10 -3.61 12.35
N LEU A 19 0.66 -3.54 11.16
CA LEU A 19 -0.02 -3.95 9.93
C LEU A 19 0.55 -5.30 9.46
N LEU A 20 -0.33 -6.24 9.10
CA LEU A 20 0.09 -7.50 8.50
C LEU A 20 -0.26 -7.59 7.03
N ALA A 21 0.66 -8.17 6.25
CA ALA A 21 0.46 -8.36 4.82
C ALA A 21 -0.70 -9.32 4.54
N CYS A 22 -1.66 -8.85 3.73
CA CYS A 22 -2.80 -9.61 3.25
C CYS A 22 -2.96 -9.38 1.75
N HIS A 23 -2.99 -10.48 0.97
CA HIS A 23 -3.07 -10.43 -0.48
C HIS A 23 -4.17 -11.34 -1.00
N SER A 24 -4.65 -11.05 -2.21
CA SER A 24 -5.54 -11.93 -2.96
C SER A 24 -4.86 -13.25 -3.35
N GLY A 25 -5.66 -14.24 -3.69
CA GLY A 25 -5.19 -15.52 -4.23
C GLY A 25 -5.62 -16.74 -3.41
N PRO A 26 -5.30 -17.94 -3.90
CA PRO A 26 -5.68 -19.19 -3.26
C PRO A 26 -4.94 -19.40 -1.93
N LYS A 27 -5.60 -20.09 -0.98
CA LYS A 27 -5.02 -20.48 0.32
C LYS A 27 -4.56 -19.31 1.22
N ARG A 28 -5.15 -18.11 1.06
CA ARG A 28 -4.77 -16.91 1.81
C ARG A 28 -5.53 -16.74 3.15
N ALA A 29 -6.53 -17.56 3.44
CA ALA A 29 -7.35 -17.47 4.65
C ALA A 29 -6.53 -17.39 5.96
N ARG A 30 -5.35 -18.05 6.02
CA ARG A 30 -4.46 -17.98 7.18
C ARG A 30 -3.90 -16.54 7.40
N GLN A 31 -3.62 -15.80 6.33
CA GLN A 31 -3.17 -14.40 6.43
C GLN A 31 -4.27 -13.54 7.05
N TYR A 32 -5.52 -13.71 6.59
CA TYR A 32 -6.66 -12.92 7.05
C TYR A 32 -6.95 -13.17 8.53
N ARG A 33 -6.99 -14.44 8.94
CA ARG A 33 -7.17 -14.82 10.35
C ARG A 33 -6.08 -14.25 11.25
N ARG A 34 -4.80 -14.33 10.81
CA ARG A 34 -3.68 -13.84 11.58
C ARG A 34 -3.69 -12.31 11.70
N ALA A 35 -4.06 -11.59 10.64
CA ALA A 35 -4.23 -10.14 10.70
C ALA A 35 -5.36 -9.76 11.65
N ALA A 36 -6.52 -10.42 11.55
CA ALA A 36 -7.67 -10.17 12.41
C ALA A 36 -7.41 -10.49 13.90
N GLU A 37 -6.50 -11.40 14.20
CA GLU A 37 -6.16 -11.80 15.57
C GLU A 37 -5.08 -10.92 16.22
N HIS A 38 -4.04 -10.55 15.46
CA HIS A 38 -2.81 -9.99 16.04
C HIS A 38 -2.45 -8.60 15.55
N ALA A 39 -3.17 -8.01 14.57
CA ALA A 39 -2.80 -6.74 13.98
C ALA A 39 -3.84 -5.64 14.22
N ASP A 40 -3.40 -4.39 14.05
CA ASP A 40 -4.25 -3.20 14.05
C ASP A 40 -4.77 -2.88 12.65
N GLY A 41 -4.23 -3.56 11.64
CA GLY A 41 -4.65 -3.38 10.25
C GLY A 41 -4.00 -4.38 9.30
N MET A 42 -4.39 -4.26 8.04
CA MET A 42 -3.79 -4.99 6.92
C MET A 42 -3.05 -4.04 5.97
N ILE A 43 -2.04 -4.56 5.30
CA ILE A 43 -1.38 -3.88 4.18
C ILE A 43 -1.34 -4.80 2.97
N SER A 44 -1.68 -4.27 1.79
CA SER A 44 -1.59 -4.97 0.51
C SER A 44 -0.71 -4.21 -0.46
N ILE A 45 -0.11 -4.95 -1.37
CA ILE A 45 0.72 -4.47 -2.48
C ILE A 45 0.41 -5.31 -3.73
N THR A 46 0.39 -4.72 -4.90
CA THR A 46 0.17 -5.40 -6.19
C THR A 46 -1.21 -6.04 -6.43
N ASP A 47 -2.11 -6.05 -5.47
CA ASP A 47 -3.50 -6.40 -5.70
C ASP A 47 -4.19 -5.29 -6.51
N SER A 48 -5.10 -5.64 -7.42
CA SER A 48 -5.96 -4.64 -8.07
C SER A 48 -6.93 -4.02 -7.06
N PRO A 49 -7.60 -2.89 -7.37
CA PRO A 49 -8.59 -2.30 -6.48
C PRO A 49 -9.69 -3.30 -6.08
N ASP A 50 -10.21 -4.09 -7.02
CA ASP A 50 -11.21 -5.13 -6.74
C ASP A 50 -10.66 -6.24 -5.84
N GLU A 51 -9.45 -6.72 -6.13
CA GLU A 51 -8.75 -7.71 -5.30
C GLU A 51 -8.56 -7.19 -3.88
N PHE A 52 -8.08 -5.94 -3.75
CA PHE A 52 -7.89 -5.28 -2.46
C PHE A 52 -9.22 -5.16 -1.67
N GLY A 53 -10.29 -4.69 -2.31
CA GLY A 53 -11.62 -4.58 -1.70
C GLY A 53 -12.14 -5.93 -1.21
N ASN A 54 -11.95 -6.98 -2.00
CA ASN A 54 -12.34 -8.35 -1.63
C ASN A 54 -11.50 -8.89 -0.45
N VAL A 55 -10.19 -8.65 -0.44
CA VAL A 55 -9.31 -9.03 0.69
C VAL A 55 -9.72 -8.29 1.95
N ARG A 56 -9.91 -6.96 1.86
CA ARG A 56 -10.37 -6.14 2.97
C ARG A 56 -11.68 -6.66 3.57
N LYS A 57 -12.67 -6.93 2.73
CA LYS A 57 -13.97 -7.48 3.18
C LYS A 57 -13.77 -8.75 4.00
N ARG A 58 -13.01 -9.72 3.50
CA ARG A 58 -12.74 -10.99 4.19
C ARG A 58 -11.99 -10.80 5.50
N VAL A 59 -11.01 -9.90 5.55
CA VAL A 59 -10.29 -9.60 6.79
C VAL A 59 -11.21 -8.98 7.83
N LEU A 60 -12.08 -8.04 7.42
CA LEU A 60 -13.04 -7.41 8.35
C LEU A 60 -14.10 -8.40 8.85
N GLU A 61 -14.52 -9.37 8.05
CA GLU A 61 -15.37 -10.48 8.50
C GLU A 61 -14.68 -11.31 9.61
N GLU A 62 -13.39 -11.60 9.45
CA GLU A 62 -12.59 -12.29 10.47
C GLU A 62 -12.40 -11.44 11.74
N VAL A 63 -12.23 -10.10 11.61
CA VAL A 63 -12.13 -9.14 12.73
C VAL A 63 -13.44 -9.15 13.53
N THR A 64 -14.57 -9.01 12.85
CA THR A 64 -15.91 -9.01 13.45
C THR A 64 -16.21 -10.35 14.14
N GLY A 65 -15.87 -11.47 13.48
CA GLY A 65 -16.05 -12.81 14.05
C GLY A 65 -15.26 -13.06 15.34
N ARG A 66 -14.26 -12.21 15.63
CA ARG A 66 -13.49 -12.23 16.89
C ARG A 66 -13.97 -11.20 17.93
N GLY A 67 -15.10 -10.55 17.67
CA GLY A 67 -15.63 -9.52 18.56
C GLY A 67 -14.82 -8.23 18.59
N ARG A 68 -13.91 -8.02 17.60
CA ARG A 68 -13.17 -6.76 17.46
C ARG A 68 -13.97 -5.77 16.63
N ASP A 69 -13.77 -4.48 16.88
CA ASP A 69 -14.39 -3.40 16.15
C ASP A 69 -13.73 -3.21 14.76
N PRO A 70 -14.44 -3.54 13.66
CA PRO A 70 -13.89 -3.41 12.32
C PRO A 70 -13.67 -1.95 11.88
N SER A 71 -14.34 -0.98 12.52
CA SER A 71 -14.18 0.44 12.18
C SER A 71 -12.81 1.00 12.60
N ARG A 72 -12.14 0.33 13.53
CA ARG A 72 -10.81 0.68 14.03
C ARG A 72 -9.70 -0.07 13.31
N PHE A 73 -10.04 -1.00 12.41
CA PHE A 73 -9.07 -1.82 11.71
C PHE A 73 -8.61 -1.12 10.41
N GLN A 74 -7.34 -0.82 10.31
CA GLN A 74 -6.76 -0.11 9.17
C GLN A 74 -6.67 -1.01 7.94
N ALA A 75 -6.95 -0.45 6.77
CA ALA A 75 -6.75 -1.11 5.47
C ALA A 75 -5.83 -0.24 4.62
N VAL A 76 -4.56 -0.61 4.55
CA VAL A 76 -3.52 0.18 3.91
C VAL A 76 -3.15 -0.44 2.56
N TYR A 77 -3.05 0.41 1.51
CA TYR A 77 -2.51 -0.01 0.23
C TYR A 77 -1.14 0.63 -0.02
N TYR A 78 -0.15 -0.18 -0.35
CA TYR A 78 1.21 0.27 -0.66
C TYR A 78 1.42 0.27 -2.18
N MET A 79 1.43 1.46 -2.77
CA MET A 79 1.47 1.68 -4.21
C MET A 79 2.85 2.13 -4.66
N THR A 80 3.44 1.46 -5.65
CA THR A 80 4.69 1.88 -6.29
C THR A 80 4.35 2.71 -7.51
N VAL A 81 4.83 3.96 -7.59
CA VAL A 81 4.51 4.91 -8.66
C VAL A 81 5.78 5.55 -9.25
N ASN A 82 5.68 6.03 -10.48
CA ASN A 82 6.61 7.00 -11.05
C ASN A 82 5.77 8.06 -11.77
N VAL A 83 5.95 9.30 -11.38
CA VAL A 83 5.18 10.43 -11.90
C VAL A 83 5.99 11.17 -12.95
N ASN A 84 5.49 11.18 -14.18
CA ASN A 84 6.06 11.94 -15.28
C ASN A 84 4.96 12.20 -16.32
N HIS A 85 4.89 13.42 -16.87
CA HIS A 85 3.94 13.76 -17.93
C HIS A 85 4.14 12.90 -19.20
N ASP A 86 5.35 12.40 -19.42
CA ASP A 86 5.69 11.41 -20.45
C ASP A 86 5.61 10.00 -19.85
N THR A 87 4.59 9.26 -20.21
CA THR A 87 4.34 7.89 -19.75
C THR A 87 5.48 6.92 -20.11
N ALA A 88 6.13 7.09 -21.27
CA ALA A 88 7.22 6.21 -21.69
C ALA A 88 8.45 6.42 -20.80
N LYS A 89 8.75 7.68 -20.45
CA LYS A 89 9.82 8.02 -19.50
C LYS A 89 9.52 7.47 -18.10
N ALA A 90 8.29 7.66 -17.61
CA ALA A 90 7.87 7.13 -16.31
C ALA A 90 8.05 5.61 -16.23
N ARG A 91 7.56 4.88 -17.23
CA ARG A 91 7.68 3.40 -17.28
C ARG A 91 9.13 2.95 -17.39
N GLY A 92 9.93 3.60 -18.25
CA GLY A 92 11.34 3.25 -18.46
C GLY A 92 12.19 3.49 -17.23
N GLU A 93 11.97 4.59 -16.52
CA GLU A 93 12.68 4.87 -15.26
C GLU A 93 12.23 3.91 -14.15
N ALA A 94 10.92 3.70 -13.99
CA ALA A 94 10.39 2.79 -12.98
C ALA A 94 10.92 1.36 -13.17
N ASP A 95 10.97 0.85 -14.39
CA ASP A 95 11.50 -0.49 -14.68
C ASP A 95 12.99 -0.59 -14.30
N ARG A 96 13.81 0.40 -14.66
CA ARG A 96 15.23 0.45 -14.24
C ARG A 96 15.39 0.51 -12.73
N TRP A 97 14.59 1.34 -12.06
CA TRP A 97 14.63 1.47 -10.60
C TRP A 97 14.23 0.18 -9.90
N ILE A 98 13.13 -0.45 -10.34
CA ILE A 98 12.64 -1.73 -9.80
C ILE A 98 13.69 -2.83 -9.97
N LYS A 99 14.31 -2.92 -11.14
CA LYS A 99 15.39 -3.87 -11.41
C LYS A 99 16.65 -3.61 -10.56
N ALA A 100 17.00 -2.35 -10.37
CA ALA A 100 18.13 -1.98 -9.50
C ALA A 100 17.86 -2.34 -8.02
N TYR A 101 16.61 -2.20 -7.57
CA TYR A 101 16.22 -2.47 -6.19
C TYR A 101 16.00 -3.98 -5.90
N TYR A 102 15.36 -4.72 -6.82
CA TYR A 102 14.94 -6.11 -6.62
C TYR A 102 15.72 -7.12 -7.43
N GLY A 103 16.65 -6.71 -8.30
CA GLY A 103 17.35 -7.56 -9.25
C GLY A 103 16.57 -7.81 -10.54
N LEU A 104 15.26 -7.90 -10.47
CA LEU A 104 14.37 -8.04 -11.63
C LEU A 104 12.97 -7.45 -11.34
N ASN A 105 12.20 -7.22 -12.39
CA ASN A 105 10.82 -6.75 -12.28
C ASN A 105 9.84 -7.93 -12.28
N PHE A 106 9.54 -8.47 -11.10
CA PHE A 106 8.69 -9.66 -10.92
C PHE A 106 7.21 -9.43 -11.27
N TRP A 107 6.72 -8.20 -11.06
CA TRP A 107 5.29 -7.92 -11.07
C TRP A 107 4.82 -7.25 -12.36
N GLY A 108 5.77 -6.82 -13.21
CA GLY A 108 5.45 -6.19 -14.50
C GLY A 108 4.42 -5.08 -14.37
N ASP A 109 3.31 -5.21 -15.06
CA ASP A 109 2.23 -4.22 -15.08
C ASP A 109 1.39 -4.15 -13.80
N ARG A 110 1.60 -5.04 -12.83
CA ARG A 110 0.97 -4.94 -11.50
C ARG A 110 1.58 -3.84 -10.62
N TRP A 111 2.76 -3.36 -10.97
CA TRP A 111 3.31 -2.13 -10.43
C TRP A 111 2.67 -0.91 -11.11
N GLY A 112 2.73 0.19 -10.44
CA GLY A 112 2.26 1.46 -10.99
C GLY A 112 1.01 1.98 -10.29
N PRO A 113 0.48 3.08 -10.80
CA PRO A 113 0.69 3.62 -12.15
C PRO A 113 2.04 4.32 -12.35
N PHE A 114 2.54 4.25 -13.59
CA PHE A 114 3.71 4.99 -14.06
C PHE A 114 3.26 5.90 -15.19
N GLY A 115 3.24 7.21 -14.96
CA GLY A 115 2.74 8.17 -15.94
C GLY A 115 2.32 9.52 -15.34
N PRO A 116 1.39 10.23 -15.98
CA PRO A 116 1.05 11.58 -15.61
C PRO A 116 0.33 11.66 -14.25
N PRO A 117 0.42 12.82 -13.56
CA PRO A 117 -0.16 13.02 -12.23
C PRO A 117 -1.63 12.66 -12.09
N ASN A 118 -2.44 12.94 -13.13
CA ASN A 118 -3.85 12.60 -13.15
C ASN A 118 -4.12 11.08 -13.13
N ALA A 119 -3.28 10.28 -13.80
CA ALA A 119 -3.38 8.82 -13.77
C ALA A 119 -3.04 8.27 -12.38
N VAL A 120 -2.04 8.86 -11.70
CA VAL A 120 -1.70 8.49 -10.31
C VAL A 120 -2.83 8.86 -9.36
N ALA A 121 -3.37 10.08 -9.47
CA ALA A 121 -4.50 10.52 -8.65
C ALA A 121 -5.75 9.65 -8.86
N ALA A 122 -6.06 9.29 -10.12
CA ALA A 122 -7.18 8.39 -10.42
C ALA A 122 -6.99 7.02 -9.76
N ARG A 123 -5.80 6.43 -9.86
CA ARG A 123 -5.51 5.13 -9.25
C ARG A 123 -5.58 5.17 -7.72
N VAL A 124 -5.13 6.25 -7.08
CA VAL A 124 -5.30 6.44 -5.62
C VAL A 124 -6.77 6.42 -5.24
N ARG A 125 -7.63 7.14 -6.00
CA ARG A 125 -9.08 7.13 -5.75
C ARG A 125 -9.70 5.75 -5.86
N GLU A 126 -9.32 4.96 -6.85
CA GLU A 126 -9.81 3.58 -7.01
C GLU A 126 -9.57 2.73 -5.74
N TYR A 127 -8.41 2.88 -5.08
CA TYR A 127 -8.15 2.18 -3.82
C TYR A 127 -8.90 2.79 -2.64
N VAL A 128 -9.08 4.10 -2.59
CA VAL A 128 -9.91 4.75 -1.58
C VAL A 128 -11.37 4.28 -1.71
N ASP A 129 -11.90 4.21 -2.93
CA ASP A 129 -13.25 3.70 -3.22
C ASP A 129 -13.38 2.21 -2.89
N ALA A 130 -12.30 1.43 -3.06
CA ALA A 130 -12.23 0.03 -2.62
C ALA A 130 -12.08 -0.12 -1.09
N GLY A 131 -12.01 1.01 -0.35
CA GLY A 131 -12.00 1.07 1.10
C GLY A 131 -10.64 1.15 1.76
N ALA A 132 -9.60 1.58 1.05
CA ALA A 132 -8.34 1.91 1.69
C ALA A 132 -8.50 3.09 2.65
N SER A 133 -8.08 2.90 3.90
CA SER A 133 -8.01 3.97 4.88
C SER A 133 -6.77 4.85 4.69
N GLU A 134 -5.75 4.29 4.06
CA GLU A 134 -4.48 4.94 3.76
C GLU A 134 -3.88 4.37 2.48
N VAL A 135 -3.26 5.22 1.67
CA VAL A 135 -2.45 4.83 0.50
C VAL A 135 -1.04 5.37 0.66
N ILE A 136 -0.08 4.46 0.79
CA ILE A 136 1.34 4.80 0.86
C ILE A 136 1.89 4.83 -0.56
N LEU A 137 2.50 5.94 -0.98
CA LEU A 137 3.14 6.08 -2.28
C LEU A 137 4.65 5.89 -2.15
N ARG A 138 5.19 4.88 -2.83
CA ARG A 138 6.63 4.67 -3.01
C ARG A 138 7.03 5.08 -4.42
N PHE A 139 7.98 5.96 -4.54
CA PHE A 139 8.47 6.39 -5.84
C PHE A 139 9.50 5.41 -6.42
N ALA A 140 9.18 4.80 -7.56
CA ALA A 140 10.12 4.03 -8.38
C ALA A 140 10.93 5.00 -9.27
N SER A 141 11.73 5.85 -8.66
CA SER A 141 12.52 6.89 -9.33
C SER A 141 13.88 7.04 -8.64
N PHE A 142 14.88 7.47 -9.40
CA PHE A 142 16.19 7.83 -8.87
C PHE A 142 16.23 9.27 -8.34
N ASP A 143 15.25 10.11 -8.71
CA ASP A 143 15.05 11.46 -8.19
C ASP A 143 13.80 11.53 -7.31
N GLN A 144 13.95 11.14 -6.04
CA GLN A 144 12.87 11.11 -5.05
C GLN A 144 12.32 12.52 -4.76
N GLU A 145 13.18 13.53 -4.81
CA GLU A 145 12.79 14.91 -4.51
C GLU A 145 11.88 15.48 -5.61
N ALA A 146 12.24 15.28 -6.89
CA ALA A 146 11.37 15.66 -8.00
C ALA A 146 10.01 14.97 -7.94
N GLN A 147 9.96 13.68 -7.59
CA GLN A 147 8.71 12.95 -7.40
C GLN A 147 7.86 13.52 -6.26
N LEU A 148 8.48 13.86 -5.13
CA LEU A 148 7.79 14.49 -4.01
C LEU A 148 7.21 15.87 -4.37
N ARG A 149 7.94 16.66 -5.14
CA ARG A 149 7.45 17.95 -5.64
C ARG A 149 6.23 17.79 -6.56
N LEU A 150 6.26 16.84 -7.50
CA LEU A 150 5.11 16.54 -8.36
C LEU A 150 3.92 16.02 -7.55
N LEU A 151 4.15 15.16 -6.55
CA LEU A 151 3.10 14.73 -5.64
C LEU A 151 2.43 15.94 -4.96
N ALA A 152 3.23 16.82 -4.38
CA ALA A 152 2.73 17.97 -3.61
C ALA A 152 2.00 18.99 -4.48
N SER A 153 2.51 19.27 -5.69
CA SER A 153 1.97 20.32 -6.55
C SER A 153 0.82 19.89 -7.44
N GLU A 154 0.75 18.62 -7.84
CA GLU A 154 -0.21 18.16 -8.84
C GLU A 154 -1.15 17.05 -8.35
N ILE A 155 -0.65 16.09 -7.56
CA ILE A 155 -1.46 14.94 -7.13
C ILE A 155 -2.29 15.27 -5.89
N LEU A 156 -1.68 15.80 -4.82
CA LEU A 156 -2.42 16.14 -3.60
C LEU A 156 -3.55 17.14 -3.82
N PRO A 157 -3.37 18.23 -4.60
CA PRO A 157 -4.50 19.13 -4.92
C PRO A 157 -5.61 18.45 -5.72
N ALA A 158 -5.26 17.51 -6.61
CA ALA A 158 -6.25 16.74 -7.36
C ALA A 158 -7.06 15.79 -6.46
N LEU A 159 -6.46 15.20 -5.42
CA LEU A 159 -7.13 14.29 -4.49
C LEU A 159 -8.08 15.00 -3.51
N ARG A 160 -7.91 16.30 -3.29
CA ARG A 160 -8.75 17.10 -2.38
C ARG A 160 -10.06 17.59 -3.01
N ARG A 161 -10.23 17.40 -4.31
CA ARG A 161 -11.45 17.77 -5.08
C ARG A 161 -12.40 16.60 -5.17
#